data_b7d145d93f5c5dbef952bc5be9431b05
#
_entry.id   b7d145d93f5c5dbef952bc5be9431b05
#
_cell.length_a   1.000
_cell.length_b   1.000
_cell.length_c   1.000
_cell.angle_alpha   90.00
_cell.angle_beta   90.00
_cell.angle_gamma   90.00
#
_symmetry.space_group_name_H-M   'P 1'
#
loop_
_entity.id
_entity.type
_entity.pdbx_description
1 polymer ?
#
loop_
_entity_poly.entity_id
_entity_poly.type
_entity_poly.pdbx_seq_one_letter_code
_entity_poly.pdbx_strand_id
1 'polypeptide(L)'
;MSDLPTYLLQLLSFDSQHPLLFTQIHFWVFFLLVFAGFSFIITHRWKLTARNAYLFFVSLFFYYKTSGLFVLLLVFSTLLGWTLGIYMDKWKVESGKRKALMIVGVTLNLLMLGFFKYAYFFTDIFNATFGTEYSITIKILLPVGISFFTFQNISYIVDVYKRKIPHVSNILDFGFYTSFFPQLVAGPILRADQFVPQLYKPFFLGRRQFGIAVFWILNGLVKKLVLSDYLAVNFVDRVFENPLLYTPFENFSALMLYSLQVYADFSGYTDIAIGVAMLMGFYLPTNFNSPYKAQNPTDFWRRWHMSLSRWLRDYLYIPLGGNRSAGWLSYTLLALILAIASFRLHNLWFALTAVAVMITIGLLYLLRPSHRRTLGTNVNNMDTMLLGGLWHGASFNFITWGGLNGLGILVHKWWSKRTWRTRLITLGVTTALLWLLRYTTQAPLFNMLSFIALVCLIGYSILALTTNHCTLTTVWSTLLTFVFISFTRLFFRSGSNLDPAEANEVAWRTASQMVHQIGSHWNLAQVPEILGHYWAPFLLFALGMVVHWLPVRFKHRYRLWFAQMPLWLMVLAVVATVFVVYQFITADLQPFIYFQF
;
A
#
# COMPACT_ATOMS: atom_id res chain seq x y z
N MET A 1 13.79 -43.50 -15.72
CA MET A 1 14.87 -42.81 -14.98
C MET A 1 15.47 -41.60 -15.75
N SER A 2 15.11 -41.39 -17.02
CA SER A 2 15.52 -40.23 -17.84
C SER A 2 14.86 -38.91 -17.46
N ASP A 3 13.76 -38.94 -16.70
CA ASP A 3 12.94 -37.75 -16.42
C ASP A 3 13.36 -36.97 -15.16
N LEU A 4 14.12 -37.58 -14.26
CA LEU A 4 14.53 -36.93 -13.00
C LEU A 4 15.42 -35.70 -13.19
N PRO A 5 16.45 -35.72 -14.07
CA PRO A 5 17.24 -34.53 -14.36
C PRO A 5 16.40 -33.41 -14.99
N THR A 6 15.50 -33.75 -15.90
CA THR A 6 14.59 -32.80 -16.57
C THR A 6 13.62 -32.19 -15.56
N TYR A 7 13.05 -32.98 -14.65
CA TYR A 7 12.17 -32.50 -13.59
C TYR A 7 12.91 -31.60 -12.60
N LEU A 8 14.13 -31.95 -12.20
CA LEU A 8 14.97 -31.11 -11.34
C LEU A 8 15.35 -29.78 -12.02
N LEU A 9 15.64 -29.81 -13.33
CA LEU A 9 15.90 -28.60 -14.09
C LEU A 9 14.65 -27.69 -14.16
N GLN A 10 13.47 -28.25 -14.37
CA GLN A 10 12.20 -27.52 -14.33
C GLN A 10 11.92 -26.93 -12.93
N LEU A 11 12.19 -27.71 -11.87
CA LEU A 11 12.03 -27.24 -10.50
C LEU A 11 12.97 -26.06 -10.18
N LEU A 12 14.17 -26.05 -10.74
CA LEU A 12 15.18 -24.98 -10.51
C LEU A 12 15.04 -23.81 -11.48
N SER A 13 14.45 -24.01 -12.66
CA SER A 13 14.26 -22.94 -13.66
C SER A 13 13.14 -21.96 -13.24
N PHE A 14 13.19 -20.74 -13.80
CA PHE A 14 12.12 -19.76 -13.66
C PHE A 14 10.91 -20.17 -14.51
N ASP A 15 9.74 -20.08 -13.92
CA ASP A 15 8.45 -20.25 -14.61
C ASP A 15 7.59 -19.01 -14.32
N SER A 16 7.26 -18.26 -15.34
CA SER A 16 6.45 -17.05 -15.23
C SER A 16 4.98 -17.34 -14.87
N GLN A 17 4.50 -18.56 -15.17
CA GLN A 17 3.13 -18.96 -14.86
C GLN A 17 2.97 -19.42 -13.40
N HIS A 18 4.06 -19.91 -12.80
CA HIS A 18 4.06 -20.44 -11.44
C HIS A 18 5.15 -19.78 -10.57
N PRO A 19 5.06 -18.45 -10.31
CA PRO A 19 6.01 -17.76 -9.43
C PRO A 19 5.88 -18.32 -8.00
N LEU A 20 6.99 -18.34 -7.26
CA LEU A 20 7.03 -18.86 -5.90
C LEU A 20 6.33 -17.92 -4.91
N LEU A 21 5.09 -18.24 -4.52
CA LEU A 21 4.23 -17.44 -3.64
C LEU A 21 4.03 -18.09 -2.27
N PHE A 22 3.84 -17.30 -1.22
CA PHE A 22 3.59 -17.77 0.16
C PHE A 22 2.30 -18.61 0.31
N THR A 23 1.38 -18.49 -0.61
CA THR A 23 0.12 -19.22 -0.61
C THR A 23 0.23 -20.62 -1.23
N GLN A 24 1.36 -20.93 -1.87
CA GLN A 24 1.58 -22.19 -2.57
C GLN A 24 2.37 -23.18 -1.71
N ILE A 25 2.05 -24.46 -1.85
CA ILE A 25 2.77 -25.55 -1.17
C ILE A 25 4.26 -25.56 -1.53
N HIS A 26 4.61 -25.22 -2.77
CA HIS A 26 6.00 -25.17 -3.25
C HIS A 26 6.85 -24.19 -2.44
N PHE A 27 6.27 -23.05 -1.99
CA PHE A 27 6.98 -22.14 -1.11
C PHE A 27 7.31 -22.78 0.25
N TRP A 28 6.38 -23.54 0.82
CA TRP A 28 6.59 -24.18 2.13
C TRP A 28 7.62 -25.31 2.05
N VAL A 29 7.64 -26.07 0.94
CA VAL A 29 8.72 -27.05 0.69
C VAL A 29 10.06 -26.34 0.54
N PHE A 30 10.14 -25.28 -0.24
CA PHE A 30 11.33 -24.44 -0.36
C PHE A 30 11.76 -23.92 1.01
N PHE A 31 10.85 -23.34 1.80
CA PHE A 31 11.16 -22.80 3.11
C PHE A 31 11.64 -23.86 4.09
N LEU A 32 11.09 -25.06 4.07
CA LEU A 32 11.59 -26.19 4.89
C LEU A 32 13.03 -26.54 4.56
N LEU A 33 13.38 -26.63 3.28
CA LEU A 33 14.76 -26.88 2.83
C LEU A 33 15.71 -25.75 3.26
N VAL A 34 15.29 -24.50 3.10
CA VAL A 34 16.04 -23.31 3.55
C VAL A 34 16.23 -23.34 5.07
N PHE A 35 15.17 -23.64 5.82
CA PHE A 35 15.23 -23.69 7.27
C PHE A 35 16.09 -24.84 7.78
N ALA A 36 16.11 -25.98 7.09
CA ALA A 36 17.00 -27.12 7.39
C ALA A 36 18.47 -26.72 7.20
N GLY A 37 18.83 -26.11 6.06
CA GLY A 37 20.19 -25.60 5.81
C GLY A 37 20.59 -24.50 6.79
N PHE A 38 19.68 -23.58 7.11
CA PHE A 38 19.88 -22.55 8.13
C PHE A 38 20.14 -23.18 9.52
N SER A 39 19.34 -24.16 9.93
CA SER A 39 19.48 -24.87 11.19
C SER A 39 20.80 -25.62 11.27
N PHE A 40 21.25 -26.23 10.17
CA PHE A 40 22.56 -26.88 10.07
C PHE A 40 23.70 -25.87 10.36
N ILE A 41 23.68 -24.68 9.71
CA ILE A 41 24.68 -23.63 9.93
C ILE A 41 24.71 -23.17 11.40
N ILE A 42 23.53 -23.01 12.01
CA ILE A 42 23.41 -22.56 13.41
C ILE A 42 23.90 -23.64 14.38
N THR A 43 23.51 -24.90 14.17
CA THR A 43 23.89 -26.04 15.05
C THR A 43 25.39 -26.27 15.03
N HIS A 44 26.04 -26.14 13.87
CA HIS A 44 27.48 -26.28 13.72
C HIS A 44 28.25 -24.99 14.07
N ARG A 45 27.56 -23.97 14.59
CA ARG A 45 28.16 -22.70 15.07
C ARG A 45 29.03 -22.01 14.03
N TRP A 46 28.63 -22.03 12.76
CA TRP A 46 29.36 -21.30 11.74
C TRP A 46 29.34 -19.79 12.00
N LYS A 47 30.34 -19.08 11.41
CA LYS A 47 30.42 -17.61 11.56
C LYS A 47 29.12 -16.91 11.08
N LEU A 48 28.76 -15.80 11.70
CA LEU A 48 27.59 -15.00 11.33
C LEU A 48 27.61 -14.60 9.85
N THR A 49 28.82 -14.34 9.30
CA THR A 49 28.99 -14.05 7.87
C THR A 49 28.55 -15.20 6.96
N ALA A 50 28.78 -16.46 7.36
CA ALA A 50 28.33 -17.64 6.61
C ALA A 50 26.82 -17.76 6.63
N ARG A 51 26.18 -17.51 7.79
CA ARG A 51 24.72 -17.44 7.90
C ARG A 51 24.14 -16.37 6.99
N ASN A 52 24.70 -15.15 7.02
CA ASN A 52 24.23 -14.03 6.22
C ASN A 52 24.44 -14.30 4.72
N ALA A 53 25.60 -14.87 4.33
CA ALA A 53 25.87 -15.28 2.96
C ALA A 53 24.88 -16.35 2.46
N TYR A 54 24.62 -17.38 3.27
CA TYR A 54 23.63 -18.41 2.94
C TYR A 54 22.26 -17.78 2.66
N LEU A 55 21.76 -16.95 3.57
CA LEU A 55 20.46 -16.31 3.42
C LEU A 55 20.43 -15.30 2.26
N PHE A 56 21.55 -14.67 1.93
CA PHE A 56 21.68 -13.82 0.74
C PHE A 56 21.50 -14.63 -0.55
N PHE A 57 22.24 -15.74 -0.72
CA PHE A 57 22.13 -16.57 -1.93
C PHE A 57 20.77 -17.24 -2.05
N VAL A 58 20.19 -17.71 -0.95
CA VAL A 58 18.82 -18.21 -0.90
C VAL A 58 17.81 -17.14 -1.35
N SER A 59 18.01 -15.89 -0.90
CA SER A 59 17.13 -14.77 -1.29
C SER A 59 17.26 -14.43 -2.76
N LEU A 60 18.46 -14.47 -3.33
CA LEU A 60 18.65 -14.31 -4.79
C LEU A 60 17.98 -15.43 -5.58
N PHE A 61 18.07 -16.68 -5.11
CA PHE A 61 17.39 -17.80 -5.74
C PHE A 61 15.87 -17.66 -5.66
N PHE A 62 15.33 -17.28 -4.50
CA PHE A 62 13.90 -16.99 -4.36
C PHE A 62 13.45 -15.90 -5.32
N TYR A 63 14.22 -14.82 -5.44
CA TYR A 63 13.90 -13.73 -6.35
C TYR A 63 14.01 -14.15 -7.82
N TYR A 64 14.99 -14.98 -8.17
CA TYR A 64 15.08 -15.58 -9.50
C TYR A 64 13.84 -16.42 -9.82
N LYS A 65 13.38 -17.26 -8.89
CA LYS A 65 12.14 -18.06 -9.05
C LYS A 65 10.87 -17.21 -9.16
N THR A 66 10.91 -15.98 -8.67
CA THR A 66 9.75 -15.05 -8.68
C THR A 66 9.78 -14.10 -9.89
N SER A 67 10.96 -13.67 -10.33
CA SER A 67 11.14 -12.59 -11.32
C SER A 67 12.17 -12.92 -12.42
N GLY A 68 12.71 -14.13 -12.48
CA GLY A 68 13.66 -14.54 -13.52
C GLY A 68 14.93 -13.71 -13.52
N LEU A 69 15.38 -13.34 -14.71
CA LEU A 69 16.63 -12.58 -14.92
C LEU A 69 16.62 -11.17 -14.31
N PHE A 70 15.47 -10.66 -13.86
CA PHE A 70 15.42 -9.40 -13.12
C PHE A 70 16.17 -9.44 -11.78
N VAL A 71 16.61 -10.63 -11.33
CA VAL A 71 17.57 -10.75 -10.23
C VAL A 71 18.84 -9.92 -10.47
N LEU A 72 19.24 -9.71 -11.73
CA LEU A 72 20.39 -8.88 -12.09
C LEU A 72 20.18 -7.40 -11.71
N LEU A 73 18.94 -6.89 -11.78
CA LEU A 73 18.61 -5.53 -11.33
C LEU A 73 18.74 -5.39 -9.81
N LEU A 74 18.31 -6.41 -9.07
CA LEU A 74 18.50 -6.45 -7.62
C LEU A 74 19.98 -6.46 -7.24
N VAL A 75 20.80 -7.28 -7.95
CA VAL A 75 22.25 -7.33 -7.77
C VAL A 75 22.88 -5.98 -8.14
N PHE A 76 22.50 -5.39 -9.27
CA PHE A 76 22.98 -4.06 -9.67
C PHE A 76 22.66 -2.99 -8.62
N SER A 77 21.42 -2.91 -8.17
CA SER A 77 21.02 -1.95 -7.12
C SER A 77 21.75 -2.17 -5.80
N THR A 78 22.00 -3.44 -5.45
CA THR A 78 22.80 -3.82 -4.27
C THR A 78 24.24 -3.34 -4.41
N LEU A 79 24.90 -3.64 -5.52
CA LEU A 79 26.28 -3.20 -5.77
C LEU A 79 26.40 -1.68 -5.78
N LEU A 80 25.45 -0.99 -6.42
CA LEU A 80 25.40 0.47 -6.46
C LEU A 80 25.31 1.06 -5.05
N GLY A 81 24.36 0.61 -4.24
CA GLY A 81 24.16 1.11 -2.87
C GLY A 81 25.36 0.86 -1.98
N TRP A 82 25.93 -0.34 -2.04
CA TRP A 82 27.11 -0.73 -1.26
C TRP A 82 28.35 0.09 -1.64
N THR A 83 28.65 0.19 -2.93
CA THR A 83 29.79 0.94 -3.45
C THR A 83 29.70 2.42 -3.06
N LEU A 84 28.55 3.04 -3.30
CA LEU A 84 28.33 4.45 -2.95
C LEU A 84 28.43 4.67 -1.44
N GLY A 85 27.94 3.72 -0.62
CA GLY A 85 28.06 3.80 0.84
C GLY A 85 29.51 3.88 1.30
N ILE A 86 30.37 3.00 0.78
CA ILE A 86 31.81 2.99 1.08
C ILE A 86 32.51 4.28 0.62
N TYR A 87 32.22 4.71 -0.62
CA TYR A 87 32.87 5.93 -1.15
C TYR A 87 32.40 7.20 -0.43
N MET A 88 31.12 7.30 -0.07
CA MET A 88 30.60 8.45 0.68
C MET A 88 31.26 8.60 2.05
N ASP A 89 31.59 7.50 2.71
CA ASP A 89 32.16 7.55 4.07
C ASP A 89 33.61 8.06 4.11
N LYS A 90 34.32 8.00 2.95
CA LYS A 90 35.66 8.60 2.79
C LYS A 90 35.66 10.13 2.85
N TRP A 91 34.49 10.79 2.69
CA TRP A 91 34.39 12.23 2.58
C TRP A 91 33.64 12.86 3.77
N LYS A 92 34.03 14.09 4.13
CA LYS A 92 33.31 14.88 5.16
C LYS A 92 31.86 15.15 4.72
N VAL A 93 30.96 15.35 5.70
CA VAL A 93 29.51 15.58 5.44
C VAL A 93 29.26 16.76 4.51
N GLU A 94 30.02 17.84 4.70
CA GLU A 94 29.91 19.10 3.95
C GLU A 94 30.55 19.02 2.56
N SER A 95 31.23 17.90 2.23
CA SER A 95 31.90 17.75 0.94
C SER A 95 30.90 17.69 -0.21
N GLY A 96 31.10 18.53 -1.23
CA GLY A 96 30.35 18.48 -2.50
C GLY A 96 30.41 17.13 -3.17
N LYS A 97 31.53 16.40 -3.06
CA LYS A 97 31.69 15.03 -3.60
C LYS A 97 30.76 14.03 -2.93
N ARG A 98 30.61 14.12 -1.61
CA ARG A 98 29.67 13.26 -0.87
C ARG A 98 28.22 13.52 -1.27
N LYS A 99 27.84 14.80 -1.43
CA LYS A 99 26.52 15.19 -1.94
C LYS A 99 26.29 14.71 -3.36
N ALA A 100 27.30 14.83 -4.25
CA ALA A 100 27.21 14.35 -5.62
C ALA A 100 26.99 12.82 -5.69
N LEU A 101 27.74 12.03 -4.89
CA LEU A 101 27.55 10.58 -4.82
C LEU A 101 26.13 10.21 -4.35
N MET A 102 25.59 10.91 -3.37
CA MET A 102 24.19 10.71 -2.91
C MET A 102 23.21 11.01 -4.03
N ILE A 103 23.36 12.14 -4.75
CA ILE A 103 22.50 12.51 -5.87
C ILE A 103 22.57 11.46 -6.96
N VAL A 104 23.76 11.05 -7.38
CA VAL A 104 23.97 9.99 -8.40
C VAL A 104 23.27 8.71 -7.98
N GLY A 105 23.45 8.26 -6.75
CA GLY A 105 22.84 7.04 -6.26
C GLY A 105 21.30 7.09 -6.24
N VAL A 106 20.73 8.19 -5.78
CA VAL A 106 19.27 8.39 -5.80
C VAL A 106 18.76 8.46 -7.25
N THR A 107 19.43 9.21 -8.12
CA THR A 107 19.04 9.37 -9.54
C THR A 107 19.07 8.04 -10.28
N LEU A 108 20.14 7.24 -10.14
CA LEU A 108 20.24 5.95 -10.83
C LEU A 108 19.17 4.95 -10.36
N ASN A 109 18.86 4.91 -9.06
CA ASN A 109 17.77 4.10 -8.54
C ASN A 109 16.40 4.58 -9.07
N LEU A 110 16.17 5.90 -9.16
CA LEU A 110 14.93 6.45 -9.71
C LEU A 110 14.82 6.26 -11.22
N LEU A 111 15.92 6.35 -11.97
CA LEU A 111 15.94 6.07 -13.42
C LEU A 111 15.62 4.60 -13.69
N MET A 112 16.19 3.68 -12.92
CA MET A 112 15.86 2.26 -13.01
C MET A 112 14.37 2.02 -12.75
N LEU A 113 13.83 2.58 -11.68
CA LEU A 113 12.40 2.51 -11.40
C LEU A 113 11.55 3.18 -12.48
N GLY A 114 12.01 4.34 -12.97
CA GLY A 114 11.39 5.11 -14.05
C GLY A 114 11.25 4.31 -15.33
N PHE A 115 12.32 3.63 -15.72
CA PHE A 115 12.31 2.82 -16.93
C PHE A 115 11.37 1.62 -16.82
N PHE A 116 11.50 0.80 -15.77
CA PHE A 116 10.71 -0.43 -15.68
C PHE A 116 9.25 -0.22 -15.26
N LYS A 117 8.94 0.82 -14.50
CA LYS A 117 7.58 1.06 -14.00
C LYS A 117 6.85 2.16 -14.75
N TYR A 118 7.54 3.21 -15.20
CA TYR A 118 6.88 4.43 -15.67
C TYR A 118 7.14 4.74 -17.15
N ALA A 119 7.88 3.91 -17.91
CA ALA A 119 8.17 4.19 -19.31
C ALA A 119 6.91 4.38 -20.15
N TYR A 120 5.98 3.44 -20.10
CA TYR A 120 4.69 3.57 -20.81
C TYR A 120 3.88 4.78 -20.36
N PHE A 121 3.85 5.07 -19.06
CA PHE A 121 3.15 6.24 -18.52
C PHE A 121 3.74 7.56 -19.02
N PHE A 122 5.07 7.67 -19.09
CA PHE A 122 5.70 8.86 -19.64
C PHE A 122 5.50 8.96 -21.15
N THR A 123 5.48 7.85 -21.89
CA THR A 123 5.16 7.82 -23.31
C THR A 123 3.73 8.28 -23.57
N ASP A 124 2.75 7.81 -22.77
CA ASP A 124 1.35 8.25 -22.85
C ASP A 124 1.22 9.77 -22.61
N ILE A 125 1.90 10.30 -21.59
CA ILE A 125 1.96 11.75 -21.32
C ILE A 125 2.59 12.50 -22.49
N PHE A 126 3.70 12.01 -23.03
CA PHE A 126 4.39 12.63 -24.15
C PHE A 126 3.48 12.70 -25.38
N ASN A 127 2.85 11.60 -25.75
CA ASN A 127 1.92 11.52 -26.86
C ASN A 127 0.74 12.48 -26.69
N ALA A 128 0.12 12.49 -25.50
CA ALA A 128 -0.99 13.39 -25.19
C ALA A 128 -0.58 14.88 -25.24
N THR A 129 0.66 15.21 -24.85
CA THR A 129 1.14 16.59 -24.80
C THR A 129 1.49 17.12 -26.20
N PHE A 130 2.13 16.28 -27.03
CA PHE A 130 2.66 16.70 -28.34
C PHE A 130 1.81 16.23 -29.53
N GLY A 131 0.71 15.51 -29.31
CA GLY A 131 -0.15 14.98 -30.36
C GLY A 131 0.56 13.93 -31.23
N THR A 132 1.44 13.13 -30.62
CA THR A 132 2.22 12.08 -31.31
C THR A 132 1.67 10.70 -30.98
N GLU A 133 1.99 9.70 -31.80
CA GLU A 133 1.62 8.28 -31.59
C GLU A 133 2.88 7.42 -31.38
N TYR A 134 3.81 7.91 -30.58
CA TYR A 134 5.03 7.18 -30.31
C TYR A 134 4.72 5.91 -29.48
N SER A 135 5.24 4.77 -29.90
CA SER A 135 5.08 3.50 -29.18
C SER A 135 6.41 2.89 -28.80
N ILE A 136 6.48 2.33 -27.59
CA ILE A 136 7.65 1.55 -27.15
C ILE A 136 7.54 0.16 -27.76
N THR A 137 8.46 -0.17 -28.68
CA THR A 137 8.46 -1.46 -29.40
C THR A 137 8.90 -2.65 -28.52
N ILE A 138 9.65 -2.37 -27.47
CA ILE A 138 10.15 -3.40 -26.53
C ILE A 138 9.11 -3.62 -25.42
N LYS A 139 8.70 -4.88 -25.21
CA LYS A 139 7.83 -5.23 -24.10
C LYS A 139 8.58 -5.11 -22.77
N ILE A 140 8.32 -4.03 -22.03
CA ILE A 140 8.88 -3.80 -20.71
C ILE A 140 8.03 -4.56 -19.68
N LEU A 141 8.61 -5.59 -19.06
CA LEU A 141 7.99 -6.30 -17.96
C LEU A 141 8.36 -5.65 -16.63
N LEU A 142 7.38 -5.51 -15.73
CA LEU A 142 7.63 -4.95 -14.41
C LEU A 142 8.26 -5.99 -13.48
N PRO A 143 9.52 -5.78 -13.01
CA PRO A 143 10.15 -6.68 -12.04
C PRO A 143 9.42 -6.64 -10.70
N VAL A 144 9.05 -7.80 -10.17
CA VAL A 144 8.35 -7.90 -8.88
C VAL A 144 9.22 -7.28 -7.77
N GLY A 145 8.64 -6.42 -6.95
CA GLY A 145 9.33 -5.79 -5.82
C GLY A 145 10.34 -4.69 -6.16
N ILE A 146 10.46 -4.26 -7.45
CA ILE A 146 11.41 -3.21 -7.84
C ILE A 146 11.23 -1.93 -7.02
N SER A 147 10.01 -1.52 -6.73
CA SER A 147 9.73 -0.34 -5.91
C SER A 147 10.23 -0.49 -4.47
N PHE A 148 10.18 -1.70 -3.91
CA PHE A 148 10.58 -1.97 -2.53
C PHE A 148 12.10 -1.89 -2.35
N PHE A 149 12.88 -2.63 -3.17
CA PHE A 149 14.34 -2.59 -3.04
C PHE A 149 14.93 -1.25 -3.50
N THR A 150 14.30 -0.55 -4.45
CA THR A 150 14.68 0.81 -4.82
C THR A 150 14.53 1.77 -3.64
N PHE A 151 13.39 1.76 -2.96
CA PHE A 151 13.17 2.59 -1.78
C PHE A 151 14.09 2.24 -0.61
N GLN A 152 14.38 0.96 -0.44
CA GLN A 152 15.32 0.48 0.57
C GLN A 152 16.73 1.00 0.29
N ASN A 153 17.23 0.91 -0.94
CA ASN A 153 18.53 1.44 -1.35
C ASN A 153 18.60 2.97 -1.25
N ILE A 154 17.58 3.69 -1.71
CA ILE A 154 17.52 5.16 -1.58
C ILE A 154 17.61 5.56 -0.11
N SER A 155 16.86 4.89 0.78
CA SER A 155 16.90 5.20 2.21
C SER A 155 18.29 4.96 2.80
N TYR A 156 18.96 3.86 2.43
CA TYR A 156 20.32 3.58 2.86
C TYR A 156 21.31 4.66 2.40
N ILE A 157 21.31 5.00 1.10
CA ILE A 157 22.20 6.02 0.52
C ILE A 157 22.03 7.36 1.23
N VAL A 158 20.77 7.79 1.47
CA VAL A 158 20.47 9.05 2.16
C VAL A 158 20.86 9.00 3.64
N ASP A 159 20.61 7.88 4.33
CA ASP A 159 20.95 7.74 5.75
C ASP A 159 22.47 7.68 5.97
N VAL A 160 23.24 7.01 5.08
CA VAL A 160 24.71 7.06 5.08
C VAL A 160 25.20 8.48 4.77
N TYR A 161 24.63 9.16 3.76
CA TYR A 161 24.96 10.57 3.45
C TYR A 161 24.81 11.48 4.68
N LYS A 162 23.70 11.34 5.41
CA LYS A 162 23.40 12.11 6.62
C LYS A 162 24.19 11.64 7.85
N ARG A 163 25.03 10.63 7.75
CA ARG A 163 25.71 9.96 8.88
C ARG A 163 24.76 9.47 9.98
N LYS A 164 23.53 9.17 9.63
CA LYS A 164 22.58 8.56 10.55
C LYS A 164 22.95 7.11 10.85
N ILE A 165 23.54 6.43 9.88
CA ILE A 165 24.10 5.09 9.99
C ILE A 165 25.50 5.04 9.36
N PRO A 166 26.41 4.17 9.83
CA PRO A 166 27.65 3.86 9.12
C PRO A 166 27.36 3.07 7.84
N HIS A 167 28.32 3.07 6.91
CA HIS A 167 28.25 2.17 5.77
C HIS A 167 28.38 0.71 6.20
N VAL A 168 27.79 -0.21 5.43
CA VAL A 168 27.96 -1.65 5.62
C VAL A 168 29.17 -2.10 4.82
N SER A 169 30.23 -2.55 5.50
CA SER A 169 31.52 -2.87 4.87
C SER A 169 31.48 -4.16 4.05
N ASN A 170 30.76 -5.19 4.53
CA ASN A 170 30.69 -6.49 3.89
C ASN A 170 29.54 -6.52 2.85
N ILE A 171 29.88 -6.83 1.60
CA ILE A 171 28.90 -6.92 0.50
C ILE A 171 27.84 -8.03 0.74
N LEU A 172 28.20 -9.14 1.37
CA LEU A 172 27.27 -10.23 1.66
C LEU A 172 26.23 -9.81 2.72
N ASP A 173 26.66 -9.05 3.72
CA ASP A 173 25.77 -8.50 4.74
C ASP A 173 24.82 -7.44 4.13
N PHE A 174 25.36 -6.57 3.28
CA PHE A 174 24.56 -5.58 2.59
C PHE A 174 23.60 -6.22 1.57
N GLY A 175 24.08 -7.19 0.81
CA GLY A 175 23.27 -7.97 -0.11
C GLY A 175 22.13 -8.70 0.59
N PHE A 176 22.39 -9.29 1.74
CA PHE A 176 21.34 -9.92 2.55
C PHE A 176 20.31 -8.90 3.03
N TYR A 177 20.74 -7.71 3.50
CA TYR A 177 19.81 -6.65 3.88
C TYR A 177 18.91 -6.24 2.73
N THR A 178 19.44 -6.08 1.53
CA THR A 178 18.65 -5.59 0.36
C THR A 178 17.76 -6.65 -0.27
N SER A 179 18.13 -7.94 -0.16
CA SER A 179 17.47 -9.04 -0.84
C SER A 179 16.65 -9.97 0.05
N PHE A 180 16.58 -9.76 1.37
CA PHE A 180 15.94 -10.68 2.32
C PHE A 180 14.55 -11.13 1.86
N PHE A 181 14.42 -12.40 1.44
CA PHE A 181 13.30 -12.91 0.67
C PHE A 181 11.91 -12.76 1.33
N PRO A 182 11.73 -12.85 2.67
CA PRO A 182 10.39 -12.71 3.23
C PRO A 182 9.77 -11.33 3.01
N GLN A 183 10.60 -10.29 2.96
CA GLN A 183 10.12 -8.91 2.82
C GLN A 183 10.25 -8.35 1.39
N LEU A 184 11.09 -8.97 0.54
CA LEU A 184 11.57 -8.40 -0.72
C LEU A 184 10.45 -8.04 -1.69
N VAL A 185 9.40 -8.85 -1.75
CA VAL A 185 8.34 -8.72 -2.75
C VAL A 185 7.27 -7.72 -2.33
N ALA A 186 6.76 -7.83 -1.11
CA ALA A 186 5.69 -6.99 -0.60
C ALA A 186 5.65 -6.93 0.94
N GLY A 187 6.77 -7.20 1.60
CA GLY A 187 6.92 -7.05 3.03
C GLY A 187 7.01 -5.58 3.47
N PRO A 188 7.24 -5.33 4.76
CA PRO A 188 7.50 -3.98 5.23
C PRO A 188 8.79 -3.42 4.61
N ILE A 189 8.79 -2.16 4.17
CA ILE A 189 10.00 -1.49 3.68
C ILE A 189 11.01 -1.38 4.83
N LEU A 190 12.08 -2.16 4.74
CA LEU A 190 13.12 -2.20 5.76
C LEU A 190 14.07 -1.01 5.65
N ARG A 191 14.51 -0.53 6.80
CA ARG A 191 15.58 0.46 6.90
C ARG A 191 16.84 -0.19 7.48
N ALA A 192 17.99 0.29 7.02
CA ALA A 192 19.26 -0.23 7.46
C ALA A 192 19.47 -0.06 8.98
N ASP A 193 19.04 1.06 9.57
CA ASP A 193 19.11 1.32 11.01
C ASP A 193 18.34 0.28 11.86
N GLN A 194 17.31 -0.35 11.31
CA GLN A 194 16.47 -1.34 12.00
C GLN A 194 16.92 -2.78 11.75
N PHE A 195 17.43 -3.08 10.57
CA PHE A 195 17.72 -4.45 10.15
C PHE A 195 19.22 -4.81 10.26
N VAL A 196 20.12 -3.95 9.80
CA VAL A 196 21.56 -4.22 9.79
C VAL A 196 22.11 -4.61 11.17
N PRO A 197 21.72 -3.98 12.30
CA PRO A 197 22.17 -4.41 13.62
C PRO A 197 21.80 -5.86 13.98
N GLN A 198 20.76 -6.43 13.34
CA GLN A 198 20.34 -7.81 13.59
C GLN A 198 21.28 -8.83 12.92
N LEU A 199 21.98 -8.43 11.85
CA LEU A 199 22.93 -9.28 11.13
C LEU A 199 24.11 -9.73 11.99
N TYR A 200 24.44 -8.92 12.99
CA TYR A 200 25.57 -9.15 13.90
C TYR A 200 25.15 -9.74 15.24
N LYS A 201 23.88 -10.09 15.40
CA LYS A 201 23.37 -10.76 16.60
C LYS A 201 23.38 -12.28 16.42
N PRO A 202 23.70 -13.05 17.48
CA PRO A 202 23.55 -14.49 17.45
C PRO A 202 22.07 -14.88 17.26
N PHE A 203 21.84 -16.02 16.64
CA PHE A 203 20.49 -16.57 16.50
C PHE A 203 19.90 -16.94 17.84
N PHE A 204 18.66 -16.55 18.05
CA PHE A 204 17.88 -16.97 19.20
C PHE A 204 16.42 -17.17 18.80
N LEU A 205 15.90 -18.35 19.02
CA LEU A 205 14.49 -18.71 18.81
C LEU A 205 13.97 -19.48 20.03
N GLY A 206 13.47 -18.76 21.02
CA GLY A 206 12.84 -19.38 22.18
C GLY A 206 11.43 -19.91 21.87
N ARG A 207 10.90 -20.75 22.75
CA ARG A 207 9.57 -21.36 22.62
C ARG A 207 8.45 -20.33 22.32
N ARG A 208 8.49 -19.20 23.01
CA ARG A 208 7.50 -18.12 22.85
C ARG A 208 7.62 -17.45 21.48
N GLN A 209 8.86 -17.17 21.03
CA GLN A 209 9.09 -16.57 19.71
C GLN A 209 8.65 -17.51 18.59
N PHE A 210 8.93 -18.80 18.73
CA PHE A 210 8.45 -19.82 17.80
C PHE A 210 6.92 -19.81 17.70
N GLY A 211 6.20 -19.86 18.81
CA GLY A 211 4.74 -19.85 18.81
C GLY A 211 4.16 -18.54 18.25
N ILE A 212 4.78 -17.38 18.51
CA ILE A 212 4.38 -16.11 17.90
C ILE A 212 4.61 -16.13 16.39
N ALA A 213 5.71 -16.69 15.91
CA ALA A 213 6.01 -16.79 14.48
C ALA A 213 4.98 -17.67 13.74
N VAL A 214 4.67 -18.85 14.29
CA VAL A 214 3.63 -19.74 13.77
C VAL A 214 2.28 -19.03 13.74
N PHE A 215 1.92 -18.33 14.83
CA PHE A 215 0.68 -17.54 14.87
C PHE A 215 0.61 -16.51 13.72
N TRP A 216 1.71 -15.77 13.46
CA TRP A 216 1.73 -14.79 12.38
C TRP A 216 1.53 -15.44 11.01
N ILE A 217 2.16 -16.59 10.75
CA ILE A 217 2.00 -17.34 9.51
C ILE A 217 0.54 -17.75 9.31
N LEU A 218 -0.06 -18.41 10.32
CA LEU A 218 -1.46 -18.87 10.24
C LEU A 218 -2.44 -17.70 10.08
N ASN A 219 -2.26 -16.63 10.85
CA ASN A 219 -3.09 -15.44 10.75
C ASN A 219 -2.99 -14.80 9.36
N GLY A 220 -1.80 -14.78 8.76
CA GLY A 220 -1.58 -14.29 7.41
C GLY A 220 -2.26 -15.15 6.35
N LEU A 221 -2.16 -16.48 6.45
CA LEU A 221 -2.82 -17.42 5.54
C LEU A 221 -4.35 -17.28 5.60
N VAL A 222 -4.93 -17.21 6.80
CA VAL A 222 -6.38 -17.01 6.97
C VAL A 222 -6.82 -15.67 6.37
N LYS A 223 -6.09 -14.60 6.62
CA LYS A 223 -6.41 -13.29 6.02
C LYS A 223 -6.37 -13.34 4.50
N LYS A 224 -5.31 -13.91 3.91
CA LYS A 224 -5.15 -13.97 2.45
C LYS A 224 -6.18 -14.87 1.82
N LEU A 225 -6.26 -16.13 2.22
CA LEU A 225 -7.04 -17.15 1.51
C LEU A 225 -8.52 -17.15 1.90
N VAL A 226 -8.84 -16.93 3.17
CA VAL A 226 -10.24 -16.96 3.64
C VAL A 226 -10.92 -15.60 3.50
N LEU A 227 -10.26 -14.51 3.92
CA LEU A 227 -10.91 -13.19 3.85
C LEU A 227 -10.71 -12.53 2.49
N SER A 228 -9.47 -12.41 2.02
CA SER A 228 -9.20 -11.64 0.81
C SER A 228 -9.71 -12.33 -0.45
N ASP A 229 -9.20 -13.53 -0.74
CA ASP A 229 -9.46 -14.20 -2.02
C ASP A 229 -10.90 -14.66 -2.14
N TYR A 230 -11.50 -15.15 -1.05
CA TYR A 230 -12.91 -15.54 -1.08
C TYR A 230 -13.84 -14.33 -1.32
N LEU A 231 -13.60 -13.19 -0.65
CA LEU A 231 -14.39 -11.98 -0.89
C LEU A 231 -14.21 -11.46 -2.32
N ALA A 232 -12.97 -11.53 -2.86
CA ALA A 232 -12.67 -11.14 -4.22
C ALA A 232 -13.53 -11.91 -5.23
N VAL A 233 -13.33 -13.22 -5.29
CA VAL A 233 -13.91 -14.09 -6.33
C VAL A 233 -15.43 -14.20 -6.21
N ASN A 234 -15.96 -14.25 -4.98
CA ASN A 234 -17.38 -14.53 -4.76
C ASN A 234 -18.29 -13.30 -4.74
N PHE A 235 -17.73 -12.09 -4.71
CA PHE A 235 -18.56 -10.89 -4.72
C PHE A 235 -17.88 -9.68 -5.36
N VAL A 236 -16.71 -9.26 -4.85
CA VAL A 236 -16.16 -7.94 -5.18
C VAL A 236 -15.77 -7.84 -6.66
N ASP A 237 -15.03 -8.82 -7.18
CA ASP A 237 -14.53 -8.78 -8.56
C ASP A 237 -15.69 -8.78 -9.56
N ARG A 238 -16.73 -9.58 -9.31
CA ARG A 238 -17.93 -9.65 -10.16
C ARG A 238 -18.63 -8.31 -10.29
N VAL A 239 -18.78 -7.58 -9.17
CA VAL A 239 -19.44 -6.26 -9.17
C VAL A 239 -18.56 -5.22 -9.86
N PHE A 240 -17.24 -5.23 -9.62
CA PHE A 240 -16.32 -4.27 -10.24
C PHE A 240 -16.12 -4.50 -11.75
N GLU A 241 -16.22 -5.74 -12.23
CA GLU A 241 -16.12 -6.07 -13.67
C GLU A 241 -17.32 -5.54 -14.45
N ASN A 242 -18.51 -5.63 -13.89
CA ASN A 242 -19.75 -5.21 -14.56
C ASN A 242 -20.71 -4.47 -13.61
N PRO A 243 -20.38 -3.24 -13.17
CA PRO A 243 -21.17 -2.52 -12.16
C PRO A 243 -22.63 -2.33 -12.52
N LEU A 244 -22.93 -2.19 -13.83
CA LEU A 244 -24.29 -1.92 -14.33
C LEU A 244 -25.25 -3.12 -14.20
N LEU A 245 -24.72 -4.34 -14.01
CA LEU A 245 -25.55 -5.53 -13.80
C LEU A 245 -26.01 -5.67 -12.35
N TYR A 246 -25.47 -4.88 -11.44
CA TYR A 246 -25.70 -4.98 -10.00
C TYR A 246 -26.47 -3.77 -9.46
N THR A 247 -27.26 -4.01 -8.43
CA THR A 247 -28.06 -2.98 -7.75
C THR A 247 -27.20 -1.92 -7.08
N PRO A 248 -27.78 -0.74 -6.71
CA PRO A 248 -27.07 0.27 -5.92
C PRO A 248 -26.50 -0.26 -4.62
N PHE A 249 -27.25 -1.15 -3.93
CA PHE A 249 -26.81 -1.76 -2.67
C PHE A 249 -25.59 -2.67 -2.87
N GLU A 250 -25.58 -3.49 -3.94
CA GLU A 250 -24.42 -4.37 -4.24
C GLU A 250 -23.19 -3.54 -4.61
N ASN A 251 -23.32 -2.51 -5.44
CA ASN A 251 -22.24 -1.61 -5.79
C ASN A 251 -21.64 -0.89 -4.56
N PHE A 252 -22.51 -0.35 -3.69
CA PHE A 252 -22.07 0.26 -2.43
C PHE A 252 -21.38 -0.75 -1.52
N SER A 253 -21.97 -1.93 -1.39
CA SER A 253 -21.41 -3.01 -0.56
C SER A 253 -20.06 -3.49 -1.08
N ALA A 254 -19.91 -3.62 -2.40
CA ALA A 254 -18.64 -4.04 -3.01
C ALA A 254 -17.48 -3.09 -2.66
N LEU A 255 -17.72 -1.76 -2.60
CA LEU A 255 -16.70 -0.82 -2.13
C LEU A 255 -16.30 -1.05 -0.67
N MET A 256 -17.27 -1.36 0.19
CA MET A 256 -17.00 -1.62 1.61
C MET A 256 -16.21 -2.93 1.78
N LEU A 257 -16.67 -4.00 1.10
CA LEU A 257 -16.01 -5.31 1.14
C LEU A 257 -14.61 -5.26 0.53
N TYR A 258 -14.43 -4.53 -0.56
CA TYR A 258 -13.11 -4.30 -1.18
C TYR A 258 -12.10 -3.69 -0.20
N SER A 259 -12.54 -2.79 0.68
CA SER A 259 -11.65 -2.24 1.70
C SER A 259 -11.12 -3.32 2.64
N LEU A 260 -11.95 -4.26 3.08
CA LEU A 260 -11.51 -5.38 3.92
C LEU A 260 -10.65 -6.36 3.11
N GLN A 261 -11.00 -6.64 1.84
CA GLN A 261 -10.23 -7.48 0.93
C GLN A 261 -8.79 -6.98 0.79
N VAL A 262 -8.58 -5.71 0.41
CA VAL A 262 -7.24 -5.13 0.26
C VAL A 262 -6.45 -5.14 1.58
N TYR A 263 -7.13 -4.88 2.70
CA TYR A 263 -6.50 -4.99 4.01
C TYR A 263 -6.07 -6.41 4.33
N ALA A 264 -6.93 -7.39 4.08
CA ALA A 264 -6.67 -8.78 4.38
C ALA A 264 -5.56 -9.34 3.49
N ASP A 265 -5.56 -8.99 2.20
CA ASP A 265 -4.51 -9.35 1.24
C ASP A 265 -3.14 -8.85 1.71
N PHE A 266 -2.99 -7.55 1.85
CA PHE A 266 -1.69 -6.95 2.14
C PHE A 266 -1.22 -7.19 3.58
N SER A 267 -2.11 -7.13 4.57
CA SER A 267 -1.73 -7.47 5.94
C SER A 267 -1.47 -8.96 6.12
N GLY A 268 -2.15 -9.82 5.35
CA GLY A 268 -1.91 -11.26 5.35
C GLY A 268 -0.51 -11.60 4.85
N TYR A 269 -0.11 -11.05 3.71
CA TYR A 269 1.25 -11.21 3.20
C TYR A 269 2.30 -10.72 4.20
N THR A 270 2.09 -9.52 4.77
CA THR A 270 3.00 -8.95 5.78
C THR A 270 3.12 -9.84 7.01
N ASP A 271 2.01 -10.42 7.48
CA ASP A 271 2.01 -11.30 8.65
C ASP A 271 2.81 -12.58 8.38
N ILE A 272 2.65 -13.21 7.20
CA ILE A 272 3.46 -14.37 6.80
C ILE A 272 4.94 -14.00 6.76
N ALA A 273 5.28 -12.86 6.13
CA ALA A 273 6.66 -12.38 6.05
C ALA A 273 7.29 -12.17 7.44
N ILE A 274 6.54 -11.59 8.39
CA ILE A 274 6.98 -11.40 9.79
C ILE A 274 7.22 -12.76 10.45
N GLY A 275 6.31 -13.72 10.29
CA GLY A 275 6.42 -15.04 10.89
C GLY A 275 7.61 -15.83 10.35
N VAL A 276 7.78 -15.87 9.02
CA VAL A 276 8.90 -16.54 8.35
C VAL A 276 10.25 -15.93 8.76
N ALA A 277 10.35 -14.60 8.78
CA ALA A 277 11.56 -13.91 9.24
C ALA A 277 11.86 -14.21 10.71
N MET A 278 10.84 -14.24 11.57
CA MET A 278 11.00 -14.52 13.00
C MET A 278 11.48 -15.94 13.26
N LEU A 279 11.07 -16.95 12.46
CA LEU A 279 11.61 -18.31 12.56
C LEU A 279 13.10 -18.35 12.29
N MET A 280 13.63 -17.46 11.45
CA MET A 280 15.06 -17.32 11.16
C MET A 280 15.77 -16.33 12.10
N GLY A 281 15.09 -15.85 13.16
CA GLY A 281 15.66 -14.94 14.17
C GLY A 281 15.71 -13.47 13.77
N PHE A 282 15.03 -13.07 12.69
CA PHE A 282 14.95 -11.68 12.23
C PHE A 282 13.57 -11.07 12.50
N TYR A 283 13.54 -9.81 12.96
CA TYR A 283 12.32 -9.10 13.31
C TYR A 283 12.02 -8.02 12.30
N LEU A 284 10.88 -8.14 11.62
CA LEU A 284 10.37 -7.15 10.71
C LEU A 284 9.39 -6.20 11.45
N PRO A 285 9.33 -4.91 11.07
CA PRO A 285 8.39 -3.98 11.67
C PRO A 285 6.95 -4.30 11.25
N THR A 286 5.98 -4.05 12.14
CA THR A 286 4.56 -4.15 11.78
C THR A 286 4.17 -3.07 10.78
N ASN A 287 3.34 -3.43 9.80
CA ASN A 287 2.94 -2.55 8.70
C ASN A 287 1.48 -2.05 8.84
N PHE A 288 0.69 -2.67 9.71
CA PHE A 288 -0.71 -2.32 9.94
C PHE A 288 -1.04 -2.28 11.44
N ASN A 289 -1.88 -1.30 11.83
CA ASN A 289 -2.39 -1.18 13.19
C ASN A 289 -3.90 -0.90 13.19
N SER A 290 -4.71 -1.88 12.77
CA SER A 290 -6.17 -1.77 12.68
C SER A 290 -6.61 -0.45 12.00
N PRO A 291 -6.31 -0.24 10.71
CA PRO A 291 -6.48 1.06 10.04
C PRO A 291 -7.93 1.54 9.99
N TYR A 292 -8.93 0.65 9.97
CA TYR A 292 -10.34 1.03 9.96
C TYR A 292 -10.90 1.39 11.35
N LYS A 293 -10.03 1.54 12.35
CA LYS A 293 -10.32 2.23 13.61
C LYS A 293 -10.01 3.71 13.56
N ALA A 294 -9.45 4.18 12.45
CA ALA A 294 -9.05 5.58 12.31
C ALA A 294 -10.28 6.49 12.35
N GLN A 295 -10.17 7.59 13.08
CA GLN A 295 -11.22 8.61 13.23
C GLN A 295 -11.08 9.76 12.21
N ASN A 296 -10.04 9.72 11.38
CA ASN A 296 -9.79 10.70 10.34
C ASN A 296 -8.72 10.18 9.34
N PRO A 297 -8.61 10.79 8.14
CA PRO A 297 -7.65 10.35 7.12
C PRO A 297 -6.18 10.40 7.59
N THR A 298 -5.80 11.34 8.44
CA THR A 298 -4.42 11.41 8.97
C THR A 298 -4.11 10.22 9.90
N ASP A 299 -5.07 9.85 10.76
CA ASP A 299 -4.93 8.67 11.64
C ASP A 299 -4.94 7.36 10.82
N PHE A 300 -5.73 7.31 9.73
CA PHE A 300 -5.72 6.18 8.81
C PHE A 300 -4.31 5.93 8.25
N TRP A 301 -3.64 6.92 7.70
CA TRP A 301 -2.30 6.80 7.13
C TRP A 301 -1.19 6.52 8.17
N ARG A 302 -1.44 6.79 9.45
CA ARG A 302 -0.57 6.37 10.56
C ARG A 302 -0.72 4.90 10.93
N ARG A 303 -1.80 4.23 10.46
CA ARG A 303 -2.15 2.85 10.75
C ARG A 303 -2.07 1.93 9.55
N TRP A 304 -2.14 2.49 8.35
CA TRP A 304 -2.06 1.81 7.06
C TRP A 304 -0.66 1.93 6.48
N HIS A 305 -0.09 0.78 6.02
CA HIS A 305 1.21 0.72 5.35
C HIS A 305 2.28 1.59 6.03
N MET A 306 2.48 1.33 7.33
CA MET A 306 3.24 2.20 8.23
C MET A 306 4.70 2.37 7.80
N SER A 307 5.30 1.35 7.17
CA SER A 307 6.68 1.41 6.67
C SER A 307 6.79 2.40 5.50
N LEU A 308 5.87 2.36 4.53
CA LEU A 308 5.79 3.33 3.42
C LEU A 308 5.49 4.75 3.94
N SER A 309 4.49 4.90 4.80
CA SER A 309 4.12 6.20 5.35
C SER A 309 5.31 6.88 6.07
N ARG A 310 6.10 6.10 6.81
CA ARG A 310 7.34 6.59 7.45
C ARG A 310 8.42 6.91 6.41
N TRP A 311 8.55 6.11 5.35
CA TRP A 311 9.50 6.36 4.27
C TRP A 311 9.18 7.66 3.54
N LEU A 312 7.92 7.83 3.10
CA LEU A 312 7.45 9.07 2.43
C LEU A 312 7.63 10.30 3.33
N ARG A 313 7.36 10.18 4.63
CA ARG A 313 7.60 11.27 5.57
C ARG A 313 9.06 11.68 5.62
N ASP A 314 9.99 10.72 5.76
CA ASP A 314 11.39 11.00 6.09
C ASP A 314 12.24 11.32 4.86
N TYR A 315 11.89 10.79 3.68
CA TYR A 315 12.66 10.95 2.45
C TYR A 315 11.97 11.80 1.39
N LEU A 316 10.70 12.16 1.56
CA LEU A 316 9.97 13.05 0.65
C LEU A 316 9.40 14.27 1.39
N TYR A 317 8.48 14.06 2.35
CA TYR A 317 7.77 15.15 3.01
C TYR A 317 8.70 16.10 3.78
N ILE A 318 9.61 15.58 4.60
CA ILE A 318 10.56 16.40 5.36
C ILE A 318 11.54 17.15 4.45
N PRO A 319 12.16 16.52 3.41
CA PRO A 319 12.99 17.24 2.44
C PRO A 319 12.26 18.34 1.66
N LEU A 320 10.97 18.19 1.36
CA LEU A 320 10.15 19.25 0.76
C LEU A 320 9.90 20.46 1.71
N GLY A 321 10.25 20.32 3.00
CA GLY A 321 10.07 21.35 4.01
C GLY A 321 9.15 20.96 5.17
N GLY A 322 8.41 19.88 5.04
CA GLY A 322 7.58 19.28 6.09
C GLY A 322 6.54 20.25 6.66
N ASN A 323 6.52 20.38 8.00
CA ASN A 323 5.62 21.29 8.73
C ASN A 323 6.17 22.72 8.89
N ARG A 324 7.37 23.00 8.38
CA ARG A 324 8.05 24.29 8.63
C ARG A 324 7.83 25.28 7.51
N SER A 325 8.01 24.83 6.27
CA SER A 325 7.91 25.66 5.07
C SER A 325 7.64 24.78 3.85
N ALA A 326 7.39 25.39 2.69
CA ALA A 326 7.55 24.74 1.39
C ALA A 326 8.58 25.54 0.59
N GLY A 327 9.50 24.83 -0.03
CA GLY A 327 10.44 25.41 -0.98
C GLY A 327 9.78 25.61 -2.36
N TRP A 328 10.49 26.31 -3.26
CA TRP A 328 10.06 26.45 -4.66
C TRP A 328 9.75 25.09 -5.32
N LEU A 329 10.53 24.07 -4.98
CA LEU A 329 10.37 22.70 -5.51
C LEU A 329 8.97 22.14 -5.26
N SER A 330 8.40 22.34 -4.06
CA SER A 330 7.04 21.85 -3.75
C SER A 330 5.99 22.51 -4.63
N TYR A 331 6.03 23.82 -4.78
CA TYR A 331 5.06 24.54 -5.63
C TYR A 331 5.22 24.17 -7.10
N THR A 332 6.46 24.02 -7.57
CA THR A 332 6.75 23.58 -8.96
C THR A 332 6.26 22.17 -9.20
N LEU A 333 6.45 21.25 -8.25
CA LEU A 333 6.00 19.87 -8.36
C LEU A 333 4.47 19.80 -8.45
N LEU A 334 3.76 20.51 -7.58
CA LEU A 334 2.30 20.57 -7.65
C LEU A 334 1.82 21.15 -9.00
N ALA A 335 2.43 22.26 -9.44
CA ALA A 335 2.10 22.88 -10.72
C ALA A 335 2.34 21.93 -11.90
N LEU A 336 3.47 21.22 -11.89
CA LEU A 336 3.81 20.24 -12.93
C LEU A 336 2.79 19.09 -12.98
N ILE A 337 2.44 18.50 -11.84
CA ILE A 337 1.45 17.42 -11.77
C ILE A 337 0.10 17.90 -12.30
N LEU A 338 -0.36 19.09 -11.89
CA LEU A 338 -1.62 19.66 -12.35
C LEU A 338 -1.58 19.99 -13.85
N ALA A 339 -0.48 20.51 -14.36
CA ALA A 339 -0.30 20.80 -15.79
C ALA A 339 -0.35 19.50 -16.63
N ILE A 340 0.42 18.48 -16.24
CA ILE A 340 0.42 17.17 -16.91
C ILE A 340 -0.99 16.56 -16.92
N ALA A 341 -1.69 16.58 -15.78
CA ALA A 341 -3.05 16.09 -15.69
C ALA A 341 -4.01 16.88 -16.60
N SER A 342 -3.84 18.21 -16.71
CA SER A 342 -4.64 19.06 -17.58
C SER A 342 -4.45 18.71 -19.06
N PHE A 343 -3.20 18.52 -19.48
CA PHE A 343 -2.89 18.08 -20.86
C PHE A 343 -3.47 16.70 -21.16
N ARG A 344 -3.30 15.74 -20.24
CA ARG A 344 -3.75 14.36 -20.46
C ARG A 344 -5.28 14.21 -20.48
N LEU A 345 -5.97 14.95 -19.63
CA LEU A 345 -7.45 14.86 -19.55
C LEU A 345 -8.16 15.59 -20.68
N HIS A 346 -7.50 16.48 -21.40
CA HIS A 346 -8.09 17.36 -22.45
C HIS A 346 -9.40 18.03 -21.99
N ASN A 347 -9.53 18.32 -20.70
CA ASN A 347 -10.72 18.90 -20.10
C ASN A 347 -10.47 20.35 -19.70
N LEU A 348 -11.10 21.28 -20.42
CA LEU A 348 -10.95 22.72 -20.18
C LEU A 348 -11.33 23.12 -18.73
N TRP A 349 -12.40 22.56 -18.19
CA TRP A 349 -12.84 22.88 -16.83
C TRP A 349 -11.83 22.41 -15.77
N PHE A 350 -11.22 21.26 -15.98
CA PHE A 350 -10.13 20.80 -15.11
C PHE A 350 -8.92 21.74 -15.20
N ALA A 351 -8.50 22.11 -16.41
CA ALA A 351 -7.38 23.02 -16.63
C ALA A 351 -7.61 24.39 -15.99
N LEU A 352 -8.80 24.97 -16.18
CA LEU A 352 -9.19 26.25 -15.54
C LEU A 352 -9.19 26.13 -14.01
N THR A 353 -9.67 25.00 -13.48
CA THR A 353 -9.66 24.76 -12.02
C THR A 353 -8.22 24.64 -11.49
N ALA A 354 -7.35 23.91 -12.20
CA ALA A 354 -5.94 23.78 -11.84
C ALA A 354 -5.23 25.14 -11.82
N VAL A 355 -5.45 25.97 -12.83
CA VAL A 355 -4.92 27.34 -12.90
C VAL A 355 -5.47 28.20 -11.75
N ALA A 356 -6.78 28.14 -11.49
CA ALA A 356 -7.41 28.88 -10.39
C ALA A 356 -6.85 28.47 -9.02
N VAL A 357 -6.59 27.19 -8.81
CA VAL A 357 -5.94 26.66 -7.60
C VAL A 357 -4.53 27.24 -7.47
N MET A 358 -3.72 27.22 -8.52
CA MET A 358 -2.34 27.76 -8.47
C MET A 358 -2.32 29.28 -8.25
N ILE A 359 -3.22 30.02 -8.91
CA ILE A 359 -3.39 31.46 -8.68
C ILE A 359 -3.78 31.73 -7.21
N THR A 360 -4.75 30.97 -6.68
CA THR A 360 -5.20 31.11 -5.29
C THR A 360 -4.06 30.85 -4.31
N ILE A 361 -3.26 29.79 -4.55
CA ILE A 361 -2.06 29.49 -3.76
C ILE A 361 -1.07 30.68 -3.82
N GLY A 362 -0.79 31.21 -5.02
CA GLY A 362 0.09 32.35 -5.22
C GLY A 362 -0.40 33.63 -4.50
N LEU A 363 -1.69 33.96 -4.64
CA LEU A 363 -2.31 35.09 -3.95
C LEU A 363 -2.26 34.93 -2.43
N LEU A 364 -2.60 33.76 -1.91
CA LEU A 364 -2.51 33.49 -0.47
C LEU A 364 -1.06 33.60 0.04
N TYR A 365 -0.09 33.13 -0.74
CA TYR A 365 1.32 33.23 -0.39
C TYR A 365 1.80 34.70 -0.33
N LEU A 366 1.36 35.53 -1.27
CA LEU A 366 1.74 36.96 -1.35
C LEU A 366 0.99 37.80 -0.33
N LEU A 367 -0.34 37.69 -0.30
CA LEU A 367 -1.22 38.59 0.48
C LEU A 367 -1.36 38.21 1.96
N ARG A 368 -1.03 36.95 2.34
CA ARG A 368 -1.19 36.45 3.72
C ARG A 368 0.09 35.83 4.27
N PRO A 369 1.12 36.62 4.61
CA PRO A 369 2.41 36.12 5.12
C PRO A 369 2.27 35.18 6.33
N SER A 370 1.32 35.47 7.23
CA SER A 370 1.02 34.62 8.40
C SER A 370 0.54 33.20 8.05
N HIS A 371 0.02 33.00 6.84
CA HIS A 371 -0.49 31.68 6.38
C HIS A 371 0.53 30.89 5.56
N ARG A 372 1.70 31.47 5.20
CA ARG A 372 2.71 30.79 4.35
C ARG A 372 3.13 29.43 4.88
N ARG A 373 3.33 29.32 6.20
CA ARG A 373 3.67 28.02 6.84
C ARG A 373 2.56 27.00 6.68
N THR A 374 1.31 27.38 6.92
CA THR A 374 0.15 26.48 6.78
C THR A 374 -0.04 26.06 5.31
N LEU A 375 0.07 27.02 4.40
CA LEU A 375 -0.02 26.80 2.96
C LEU A 375 1.07 25.82 2.50
N GLY A 376 2.33 26.08 2.85
CA GLY A 376 3.45 25.21 2.52
C GLY A 376 3.29 23.79 3.08
N THR A 377 2.85 23.66 4.34
CA THR A 377 2.53 22.34 4.92
C THR A 377 1.45 21.61 4.13
N ASN A 378 0.43 22.31 3.64
CA ASN A 378 -0.65 21.71 2.88
C ASN A 378 -0.18 21.28 1.49
N VAL A 379 0.63 22.10 0.80
CA VAL A 379 1.25 21.74 -0.49
C VAL A 379 2.13 20.50 -0.32
N ASN A 380 3.04 20.49 0.66
CA ASN A 380 3.90 19.32 0.93
C ASN A 380 3.11 18.04 1.21
N ASN A 381 1.96 18.13 1.92
CA ASN A 381 1.08 16.98 2.13
C ASN A 381 0.45 16.51 0.81
N MET A 382 -0.03 17.45 -0.02
CA MET A 382 -0.64 17.12 -1.30
C MET A 382 0.38 16.44 -2.22
N ASP A 383 1.58 17.01 -2.38
CA ASP A 383 2.65 16.44 -3.18
C ASP A 383 3.01 15.03 -2.72
N THR A 384 3.12 14.85 -1.40
CA THR A 384 3.45 13.53 -0.82
C THR A 384 2.37 12.50 -1.12
N MET A 385 1.10 12.89 -1.08
CA MET A 385 -0.02 12.00 -1.37
C MET A 385 -0.17 11.71 -2.87
N LEU A 386 0.05 12.70 -3.74
CA LEU A 386 0.02 12.53 -5.19
C LEU A 386 1.15 11.59 -5.66
N LEU A 387 2.38 11.82 -5.19
CA LEU A 387 3.52 10.94 -5.49
C LEU A 387 3.39 9.57 -4.83
N GLY A 388 2.82 9.51 -3.62
CA GLY A 388 2.49 8.24 -2.97
C GLY A 388 1.44 7.45 -3.76
N GLY A 389 0.48 8.12 -4.37
CA GLY A 389 -0.46 7.53 -5.32
C GLY A 389 0.27 6.97 -6.54
N LEU A 390 1.05 7.78 -7.22
CA LEU A 390 1.84 7.37 -8.39
C LEU A 390 2.80 6.20 -8.10
N TRP A 391 3.31 6.11 -6.87
CA TRP A 391 4.15 4.98 -6.46
C TRP A 391 3.38 3.65 -6.50
N HIS A 392 2.07 3.64 -6.20
CA HIS A 392 1.24 2.43 -6.27
C HIS A 392 1.06 1.94 -7.70
N GLY A 393 0.88 2.82 -8.67
CA GLY A 393 0.70 2.41 -10.07
C GLY A 393 0.97 3.55 -11.06
N ALA A 394 1.44 3.19 -12.25
CA ALA A 394 1.86 4.11 -13.29
C ALA A 394 0.66 4.58 -14.14
N SER A 395 -0.37 5.15 -13.49
CA SER A 395 -1.51 5.74 -14.21
C SER A 395 -2.20 6.85 -13.40
N PHE A 396 -3.03 7.66 -14.07
CA PHE A 396 -3.68 8.83 -13.46
C PHE A 396 -4.74 8.48 -12.40
N ASN A 397 -5.35 7.29 -12.46
CA ASN A 397 -6.27 6.84 -11.43
C ASN A 397 -5.59 6.75 -10.06
N PHE A 398 -4.32 6.31 -10.00
CA PHE A 398 -3.56 6.27 -8.75
C PHE A 398 -3.18 7.67 -8.25
N ILE A 399 -2.86 8.61 -9.15
CA ILE A 399 -2.65 10.02 -8.80
C ILE A 399 -3.94 10.61 -8.24
N THR A 400 -5.09 10.33 -8.86
CA THR A 400 -6.42 10.75 -8.39
C THR A 400 -6.72 10.17 -7.01
N TRP A 401 -6.46 8.88 -6.81
CA TRP A 401 -6.60 8.24 -5.50
C TRP A 401 -5.74 8.92 -4.43
N GLY A 402 -4.46 9.20 -4.72
CA GLY A 402 -3.55 9.93 -3.85
C GLY A 402 -4.06 11.36 -3.55
N GLY A 403 -4.51 12.06 -4.58
CA GLY A 403 -5.07 13.42 -4.49
C GLY A 403 -6.31 13.48 -3.61
N LEU A 404 -7.27 12.55 -3.76
CA LEU A 404 -8.47 12.46 -2.92
C LEU A 404 -8.10 12.22 -1.45
N ASN A 405 -7.15 11.34 -1.17
CA ASN A 405 -6.66 11.11 0.19
C ASN A 405 -5.94 12.34 0.75
N GLY A 406 -5.13 13.03 -0.06
CA GLY A 406 -4.51 14.32 0.28
C GLY A 406 -5.56 15.37 0.62
N LEU A 407 -6.57 15.52 -0.22
CA LEU A 407 -7.71 16.42 0.02
C LEU A 407 -8.44 16.09 1.31
N GLY A 408 -8.70 14.81 1.59
CA GLY A 408 -9.30 14.36 2.85
C GLY A 408 -8.48 14.79 4.08
N ILE A 409 -7.14 14.71 4.01
CA ILE A 409 -6.25 15.22 5.08
C ILE A 409 -6.40 16.73 5.25
N LEU A 410 -6.42 17.50 4.15
CA LEU A 410 -6.54 18.97 4.19
C LEU A 410 -7.91 19.40 4.73
N VAL A 411 -8.98 18.80 4.24
CA VAL A 411 -10.35 19.04 4.70
C VAL A 411 -10.45 18.73 6.20
N HIS A 412 -9.93 17.57 6.64
CA HIS A 412 -9.95 17.23 8.08
C HIS A 412 -9.18 18.25 8.93
N LYS A 413 -7.98 18.69 8.51
CA LYS A 413 -7.20 19.71 9.22
C LYS A 413 -7.96 21.04 9.36
N TRP A 414 -8.70 21.44 8.33
CA TRP A 414 -9.55 22.62 8.37
C TRP A 414 -10.76 22.40 9.28
N TRP A 415 -11.46 21.26 9.10
CA TRP A 415 -12.68 20.88 9.82
C TRP A 415 -12.47 20.78 11.33
N SER A 416 -11.39 20.15 11.76
CA SER A 416 -11.09 19.92 13.19
C SER A 416 -10.94 21.22 14.00
N LYS A 417 -10.62 22.32 13.32
CA LYS A 417 -10.46 23.67 13.94
C LYS A 417 -11.77 24.46 14.00
N ARG A 418 -12.88 23.93 13.47
CA ARG A 418 -14.15 24.67 13.39
C ARG A 418 -15.05 24.38 14.57
N THR A 419 -15.80 25.41 14.97
CA THR A 419 -16.85 25.27 15.99
C THR A 419 -18.00 24.43 15.46
N TRP A 420 -18.82 23.85 16.34
CA TRP A 420 -20.01 23.10 15.94
C TRP A 420 -20.95 23.91 15.06
N ARG A 421 -21.18 25.18 15.43
CA ARG A 421 -22.00 26.10 14.62
C ARG A 421 -21.47 26.23 13.19
N THR A 422 -20.14 26.47 13.02
CA THR A 422 -19.52 26.57 11.70
C THR A 422 -19.66 25.26 10.91
N ARG A 423 -19.46 24.12 11.57
CA ARG A 423 -19.61 22.80 10.92
C ARG A 423 -21.03 22.58 10.41
N LEU A 424 -22.06 22.86 11.22
CA LEU A 424 -23.46 22.71 10.82
C LEU A 424 -23.84 23.67 9.69
N ILE A 425 -23.41 24.92 9.75
CA ILE A 425 -23.65 25.91 8.68
C ILE A 425 -22.99 25.44 7.38
N THR A 426 -21.72 25.00 7.42
CA THR A 426 -21.01 24.50 6.24
C THR A 426 -21.72 23.30 5.65
N LEU A 427 -22.10 22.31 6.47
CA LEU A 427 -22.85 21.13 6.00
C LEU A 427 -24.21 21.52 5.43
N GLY A 428 -24.96 22.42 6.09
CA GLY A 428 -26.26 22.88 5.61
C GLY A 428 -26.17 23.54 4.24
N VAL A 429 -25.21 24.47 4.07
CA VAL A 429 -24.96 25.13 2.78
C VAL A 429 -24.52 24.13 1.72
N THR A 430 -23.59 23.24 2.04
CA THR A 430 -23.13 22.20 1.10
C THR A 430 -24.27 21.28 0.68
N THR A 431 -25.09 20.83 1.64
CA THR A 431 -26.25 19.99 1.36
C THR A 431 -27.24 20.72 0.44
N ALA A 432 -27.57 21.97 0.74
CA ALA A 432 -28.49 22.77 -0.08
C ALA A 432 -27.96 22.94 -1.52
N LEU A 433 -26.68 23.25 -1.69
CA LEU A 433 -26.04 23.36 -3.00
C LEU A 433 -26.06 22.04 -3.77
N LEU A 434 -25.73 20.92 -3.12
CA LEU A 434 -25.76 19.60 -3.75
C LEU A 434 -27.18 19.18 -4.13
N TRP A 435 -28.19 19.52 -3.35
CA TRP A 435 -29.58 19.28 -3.68
C TRP A 435 -30.05 20.15 -4.86
N LEU A 436 -29.59 21.41 -4.93
CA LEU A 436 -29.85 22.27 -6.09
C LEU A 436 -29.21 21.67 -7.36
N LEU A 437 -27.94 21.25 -7.29
CA LEU A 437 -27.25 20.59 -8.41
C LEU A 437 -27.95 19.28 -8.81
N ARG A 438 -28.37 18.47 -7.84
CA ARG A 438 -29.17 17.28 -8.08
C ARG A 438 -30.45 17.60 -8.89
N TYR A 439 -31.20 18.62 -8.47
CA TYR A 439 -32.43 19.01 -9.10
C TYR A 439 -32.20 19.55 -10.51
N THR A 440 -31.18 20.36 -10.73
CA THR A 440 -30.90 21.01 -12.01
C THR A 440 -30.24 20.07 -13.02
N THR A 441 -29.33 19.17 -12.57
CA THR A 441 -28.56 18.32 -13.49
C THR A 441 -29.10 16.90 -13.59
N GLN A 442 -29.84 16.43 -12.59
CA GLN A 442 -30.34 15.05 -12.44
C GLN A 442 -29.22 14.00 -12.54
N ALA A 443 -27.95 14.41 -12.39
CA ALA A 443 -26.80 13.52 -12.52
C ALA A 443 -26.68 12.61 -11.28
N PRO A 444 -26.45 11.29 -11.46
CA PRO A 444 -26.33 10.31 -10.37
C PRO A 444 -25.26 10.67 -9.33
N LEU A 445 -24.17 11.31 -9.76
CA LEU A 445 -23.13 11.82 -8.87
C LEU A 445 -23.71 12.78 -7.82
N PHE A 446 -24.53 13.75 -8.23
CA PHE A 446 -25.14 14.70 -7.30
C PHE A 446 -26.25 14.07 -6.45
N ASN A 447 -26.93 13.03 -6.96
CA ASN A 447 -27.83 12.21 -6.14
C ASN A 447 -27.07 11.57 -4.98
N MET A 448 -25.97 10.87 -5.27
CA MET A 448 -25.14 10.23 -4.27
C MET A 448 -24.55 11.25 -3.28
N LEU A 449 -23.93 12.33 -3.78
CA LEU A 449 -23.27 13.34 -2.93
C LEU A 449 -24.28 14.10 -2.05
N SER A 450 -25.47 14.43 -2.57
CA SER A 450 -26.53 15.11 -1.79
C SER A 450 -27.03 14.23 -0.64
N PHE A 451 -27.17 12.92 -0.88
CA PHE A 451 -27.56 11.98 0.14
C PHE A 451 -26.48 11.83 1.23
N ILE A 452 -25.21 11.68 0.82
CA ILE A 452 -24.07 11.63 1.77
C ILE A 452 -24.00 12.90 2.61
N ALA A 453 -24.15 14.09 1.99
CA ALA A 453 -24.15 15.38 2.69
C ALA A 453 -25.29 15.48 3.70
N LEU A 454 -26.50 15.02 3.33
CA LEU A 454 -27.65 14.98 4.24
C LEU A 454 -27.39 14.05 5.44
N VAL A 455 -26.88 12.85 5.23
CA VAL A 455 -26.52 11.91 6.29
C VAL A 455 -25.46 12.53 7.22
N CYS A 456 -24.45 13.22 6.65
CA CYS A 456 -23.47 13.95 7.43
C CYS A 456 -24.10 15.08 8.25
N LEU A 457 -25.00 15.88 7.66
CA LEU A 457 -25.69 16.96 8.35
C LEU A 457 -26.52 16.42 9.52
N ILE A 458 -27.32 15.38 9.31
CA ILE A 458 -28.13 14.72 10.36
C ILE A 458 -27.22 14.18 11.47
N GLY A 459 -26.18 13.42 11.13
CA GLY A 459 -25.26 12.84 12.11
C GLY A 459 -24.55 13.90 12.94
N TYR A 460 -24.04 14.97 12.33
CA TYR A 460 -23.43 16.07 13.07
C TYR A 460 -24.45 16.89 13.89
N SER A 461 -25.71 16.99 13.45
CA SER A 461 -26.78 17.63 14.22
C SER A 461 -27.10 16.82 15.48
N ILE A 462 -27.22 15.50 15.36
CA ILE A 462 -27.41 14.60 16.53
C ILE A 462 -26.24 14.73 17.50
N LEU A 463 -25.00 14.73 17.00
CA LEU A 463 -23.81 14.90 17.84
C LEU A 463 -23.78 16.25 18.56
N ALA A 464 -24.25 17.32 17.92
CA ALA A 464 -24.30 18.64 18.53
C ALA A 464 -25.33 18.75 19.66
N LEU A 465 -26.38 17.92 19.63
CA LEU A 465 -27.46 17.88 20.62
C LEU A 465 -27.18 16.90 21.77
N THR A 466 -26.24 15.96 21.62
CA THR A 466 -25.95 14.96 22.65
C THR A 466 -24.97 15.47 23.69
N THR A 467 -25.21 15.16 24.96
CA THR A 467 -24.37 15.56 26.10
C THR A 467 -23.15 14.64 26.30
N ASN A 468 -23.22 13.39 25.86
CA ASN A 468 -22.14 12.38 25.95
C ASN A 468 -21.38 12.26 24.63
N HIS A 469 -20.54 13.26 24.32
CA HIS A 469 -19.92 13.43 23.01
C HIS A 469 -18.82 12.41 22.66
N CYS A 470 -18.11 11.83 23.64
CA CYS A 470 -16.84 11.14 23.33
C CYS A 470 -17.02 9.83 22.54
N THR A 471 -17.90 8.93 22.99
CA THR A 471 -18.09 7.62 22.34
C THR A 471 -18.81 7.73 21.01
N LEU A 472 -19.90 8.49 20.95
CA LEU A 472 -20.71 8.66 19.74
C LEU A 472 -19.92 9.39 18.64
N THR A 473 -19.17 10.42 19.00
CA THR A 473 -18.26 11.14 18.08
C THR A 473 -17.18 10.21 17.53
N THR A 474 -16.62 9.34 18.36
CA THR A 474 -15.62 8.35 17.95
C THR A 474 -16.21 7.37 16.94
N VAL A 475 -17.37 6.80 17.21
CA VAL A 475 -18.06 5.87 16.30
C VAL A 475 -18.37 6.55 14.97
N TRP A 476 -18.99 7.73 15.01
CA TRP A 476 -19.34 8.51 13.82
C TRP A 476 -18.12 8.85 12.98
N SER A 477 -17.05 9.39 13.57
CA SER A 477 -15.82 9.74 12.89
C SER A 477 -15.14 8.52 12.26
N THR A 478 -15.19 7.36 12.96
CA THR A 478 -14.65 6.10 12.44
C THR A 478 -15.44 5.61 11.23
N LEU A 479 -16.77 5.64 11.28
CA LEU A 479 -17.64 5.25 10.16
C LEU A 479 -17.42 6.17 8.95
N LEU A 480 -17.43 7.49 9.16
CA LEU A 480 -17.19 8.45 8.08
C LEU A 480 -15.80 8.26 7.44
N THR A 481 -14.78 8.01 8.25
CA THR A 481 -13.43 7.76 7.75
C THR A 481 -13.38 6.46 6.95
N PHE A 482 -14.00 5.40 7.42
CA PHE A 482 -14.07 4.13 6.72
C PHE A 482 -14.77 4.28 5.36
N VAL A 483 -15.96 4.91 5.35
CA VAL A 483 -16.72 5.16 4.11
C VAL A 483 -15.89 6.02 3.14
N PHE A 484 -15.31 7.13 3.62
CA PHE A 484 -14.45 7.99 2.78
C PHE A 484 -13.29 7.21 2.15
N ILE A 485 -12.54 6.44 2.94
CA ILE A 485 -11.43 5.63 2.44
C ILE A 485 -11.92 4.59 1.43
N SER A 486 -13.07 3.96 1.69
CA SER A 486 -13.66 2.99 0.77
C SER A 486 -14.03 3.63 -0.58
N PHE A 487 -14.64 4.81 -0.58
CA PHE A 487 -14.93 5.53 -1.83
C PHE A 487 -13.66 5.96 -2.58
N THR A 488 -12.60 6.38 -1.91
CA THR A 488 -11.35 6.71 -2.63
C THR A 488 -10.78 5.50 -3.37
N ARG A 489 -11.05 4.28 -2.92
CA ARG A 489 -10.58 3.03 -3.54
C ARG A 489 -11.24 2.70 -4.88
N LEU A 490 -12.29 3.41 -5.29
CA LEU A 490 -12.80 3.37 -6.66
C LEU A 490 -11.68 3.50 -7.70
N PHE A 491 -10.73 4.40 -7.43
CA PHE A 491 -9.60 4.67 -8.33
C PHE A 491 -8.37 3.78 -8.06
N PHE A 492 -8.38 3.03 -6.97
CA PHE A 492 -7.27 2.12 -6.65
C PHE A 492 -7.46 0.72 -7.26
N ARG A 493 -8.70 0.23 -7.37
CA ARG A 493 -9.01 -1.14 -7.80
C ARG A 493 -8.90 -1.33 -9.32
N SER A 494 -9.37 -0.37 -10.06
CA SER A 494 -9.60 -0.50 -11.50
C SER A 494 -8.31 -0.41 -12.30
N GLY A 495 -8.17 -1.29 -13.30
CA GLY A 495 -7.15 -1.22 -14.32
C GLY A 495 -5.72 -1.60 -13.91
N SER A 496 -5.54 -2.36 -12.84
CA SER A 496 -4.22 -2.65 -12.28
C SER A 496 -3.29 -3.51 -13.15
N ASN A 497 -3.85 -4.37 -14.01
CA ASN A 497 -3.07 -5.31 -14.85
C ASN A 497 -2.96 -4.89 -16.31
N LEU A 498 -3.42 -3.70 -16.67
CA LEU A 498 -3.54 -3.25 -18.05
C LEU A 498 -2.40 -2.28 -18.41
N ASP A 499 -2.27 -1.98 -19.69
CA ASP A 499 -1.48 -0.84 -20.16
C ASP A 499 -1.93 0.45 -19.44
N PRO A 500 -1.01 1.39 -19.12
CA PRO A 500 -1.37 2.58 -18.34
C PRO A 500 -2.52 3.42 -18.93
N ALA A 501 -2.63 3.50 -20.26
CA ALA A 501 -3.72 4.22 -20.93
C ALA A 501 -5.04 3.45 -20.76
N GLU A 502 -5.03 2.15 -21.04
CA GLU A 502 -6.18 1.26 -20.88
C GLU A 502 -6.59 1.16 -19.41
N ALA A 503 -5.62 1.03 -18.49
CA ALA A 503 -5.85 1.02 -17.05
C ALA A 503 -6.58 2.27 -16.58
N ASN A 504 -6.19 3.44 -17.07
CA ASN A 504 -6.83 4.70 -16.72
C ASN A 504 -8.27 4.77 -17.27
N GLU A 505 -8.49 4.36 -18.53
CA GLU A 505 -9.82 4.35 -19.14
C GLU A 505 -10.78 3.40 -18.39
N VAL A 506 -10.36 2.17 -18.15
CA VAL A 506 -11.13 1.17 -17.39
C VAL A 506 -11.45 1.69 -15.98
N ALA A 507 -10.46 2.30 -15.30
CA ALA A 507 -10.64 2.87 -13.98
C ALA A 507 -11.75 3.92 -13.94
N TRP A 508 -11.71 4.86 -14.85
CA TRP A 508 -12.71 5.93 -14.92
C TRP A 508 -14.09 5.43 -15.34
N ARG A 509 -14.15 4.50 -16.29
CA ARG A 509 -15.39 3.85 -16.71
C ARG A 509 -16.05 3.10 -15.55
N THR A 510 -15.31 2.23 -14.87
CA THR A 510 -15.81 1.46 -13.72
C THR A 510 -16.24 2.40 -12.59
N ALA A 511 -15.43 3.40 -12.24
CA ALA A 511 -15.78 4.37 -11.20
C ALA A 511 -17.05 5.15 -11.56
N SER A 512 -17.19 5.59 -12.81
CA SER A 512 -18.39 6.30 -13.30
C SER A 512 -19.63 5.41 -13.23
N GLN A 513 -19.53 4.16 -13.67
CA GLN A 513 -20.63 3.19 -13.63
C GLN A 513 -21.06 2.87 -12.19
N MET A 514 -20.12 2.64 -11.28
CA MET A 514 -20.41 2.41 -9.86
C MET A 514 -21.08 3.63 -9.22
N VAL A 515 -20.57 4.85 -9.48
CA VAL A 515 -21.19 6.10 -9.00
C VAL A 515 -22.60 6.27 -9.56
N HIS A 516 -22.80 5.94 -10.85
CA HIS A 516 -24.10 5.96 -11.48
C HIS A 516 -25.09 5.03 -10.78
N GLN A 517 -24.69 3.79 -10.51
CA GLN A 517 -25.53 2.81 -9.82
C GLN A 517 -25.81 3.23 -8.38
N ILE A 518 -24.79 3.60 -7.61
CA ILE A 518 -24.96 4.04 -6.21
C ILE A 518 -25.86 5.29 -6.11
N GLY A 519 -25.81 6.18 -7.10
CA GLY A 519 -26.65 7.39 -7.18
C GLY A 519 -28.04 7.15 -7.77
N SER A 520 -28.36 5.95 -8.24
CA SER A 520 -29.67 5.59 -8.79
C SER A 520 -30.70 5.28 -7.70
N HIS A 521 -31.89 4.85 -8.10
CA HIS A 521 -32.97 4.52 -7.16
C HIS A 521 -32.69 3.23 -6.38
N TRP A 522 -32.70 3.29 -5.05
CA TRP A 522 -32.50 2.15 -4.15
C TRP A 522 -33.82 1.43 -3.87
N ASN A 523 -33.94 0.18 -4.31
CA ASN A 523 -35.04 -0.68 -3.92
C ASN A 523 -34.65 -1.47 -2.66
N LEU A 524 -35.00 -0.96 -1.48
CA LEU A 524 -34.67 -1.58 -0.20
C LEU A 524 -35.34 -2.94 0.01
N ALA A 525 -36.43 -3.25 -0.70
CA ALA A 525 -37.11 -4.54 -0.61
C ALA A 525 -36.25 -5.71 -1.15
N GLN A 526 -35.29 -5.45 -2.03
CA GLN A 526 -34.37 -6.46 -2.57
C GLN A 526 -33.21 -6.78 -1.63
N VAL A 527 -32.92 -5.93 -0.64
CA VAL A 527 -31.74 -6.10 0.24
C VAL A 527 -31.74 -7.43 0.99
N PRO A 528 -32.85 -7.93 1.58
CA PRO A 528 -32.86 -9.23 2.24
C PRO A 528 -32.53 -10.40 1.30
N GLU A 529 -33.01 -10.38 0.07
CA GLU A 529 -32.73 -11.38 -0.95
C GLU A 529 -31.24 -11.38 -1.34
N ILE A 530 -30.65 -10.19 -1.58
CA ILE A 530 -29.23 -10.02 -1.89
C ILE A 530 -28.37 -10.54 -0.73
N LEU A 531 -28.71 -10.19 0.52
CA LEU A 531 -28.02 -10.68 1.71
C LEU A 531 -28.13 -12.20 1.85
N GLY A 532 -29.28 -12.78 1.49
CA GLY A 532 -29.50 -14.23 1.47
C GLY A 532 -28.66 -14.92 0.39
N HIS A 533 -28.56 -14.34 -0.79
CA HIS A 533 -27.78 -14.89 -1.91
C HIS A 533 -26.27 -14.84 -1.63
N TYR A 534 -25.77 -13.72 -1.11
CA TYR A 534 -24.36 -13.50 -0.80
C TYR A 534 -24.06 -13.59 0.71
N TRP A 535 -24.80 -14.44 1.44
CA TRP A 535 -24.67 -14.52 2.92
C TRP A 535 -23.24 -14.77 3.39
N ALA A 536 -22.47 -15.61 2.69
CA ALA A 536 -21.12 -15.99 3.10
C ALA A 536 -20.11 -14.81 2.96
N PRO A 537 -20.02 -14.08 1.82
CA PRO A 537 -19.25 -12.83 1.75
C PRO A 537 -19.62 -11.80 2.81
N PHE A 538 -20.93 -11.56 3.04
CA PHE A 538 -21.36 -10.59 4.05
C PHE A 538 -21.06 -11.05 5.48
N LEU A 539 -21.20 -12.34 5.79
CA LEU A 539 -20.82 -12.90 7.08
C LEU A 539 -19.31 -12.78 7.33
N LEU A 540 -18.48 -13.14 6.33
CA LEU A 540 -17.04 -13.01 6.42
C LEU A 540 -16.60 -11.55 6.57
N PHE A 541 -17.25 -10.62 5.86
CA PHE A 541 -17.03 -9.20 6.06
C PHE A 541 -17.34 -8.76 7.48
N ALA A 542 -18.51 -9.13 8.01
CA ALA A 542 -18.90 -8.79 9.37
C ALA A 542 -17.94 -9.36 10.42
N LEU A 543 -17.58 -10.64 10.31
CA LEU A 543 -16.62 -11.30 11.21
C LEU A 543 -15.22 -10.65 11.09
N GLY A 544 -14.76 -10.38 9.86
CA GLY A 544 -13.50 -9.70 9.61
C GLY A 544 -13.44 -8.31 10.25
N MET A 545 -14.53 -7.53 10.14
CA MET A 545 -14.64 -6.21 10.78
C MET A 545 -14.70 -6.31 12.30
N VAL A 546 -15.45 -7.27 12.87
CA VAL A 546 -15.47 -7.51 14.32
C VAL A 546 -14.05 -7.81 14.83
N VAL A 547 -13.33 -8.75 14.20
CA VAL A 547 -11.95 -9.08 14.56
C VAL A 547 -11.03 -7.87 14.38
N HIS A 548 -11.23 -7.10 13.30
CA HIS A 548 -10.47 -5.89 13.05
C HIS A 548 -10.65 -4.84 14.16
N TRP A 549 -11.87 -4.71 14.70
CA TRP A 549 -12.22 -3.73 15.74
C TRP A 549 -11.96 -4.20 17.18
N LEU A 550 -11.58 -5.47 17.40
CA LEU A 550 -11.19 -5.93 18.73
C LEU A 550 -10.10 -5.04 19.35
N PRO A 551 -10.12 -4.80 20.66
CA PRO A 551 -9.08 -4.04 21.36
C PRO A 551 -7.67 -4.65 21.14
N VAL A 552 -6.67 -3.80 21.04
CA VAL A 552 -5.26 -4.23 20.82
C VAL A 552 -4.81 -5.16 21.97
N ARG A 553 -5.24 -4.89 23.21
CA ARG A 553 -4.94 -5.74 24.38
C ARG A 553 -5.47 -7.17 24.19
N PHE A 554 -6.67 -7.31 23.64
CA PHE A 554 -7.27 -8.61 23.35
C PHE A 554 -6.48 -9.34 22.25
N LYS A 555 -6.17 -8.66 21.13
CA LYS A 555 -5.34 -9.21 20.04
C LYS A 555 -3.98 -9.68 20.53
N HIS A 556 -3.36 -8.92 21.43
CA HIS A 556 -2.09 -9.30 22.03
C HIS A 556 -2.23 -10.53 22.94
N ARG A 557 -3.31 -10.59 23.73
CA ARG A 557 -3.55 -11.69 24.68
C ARG A 557 -3.77 -13.03 23.98
N TYR A 558 -4.65 -13.11 22.96
CA TYR A 558 -4.90 -14.38 22.28
C TYR A 558 -3.68 -14.86 21.48
N ARG A 559 -2.87 -13.94 20.91
CA ARG A 559 -1.60 -14.31 20.30
C ARG A 559 -0.63 -14.92 21.31
N LEU A 560 -0.55 -14.37 22.52
CA LEU A 560 0.29 -14.92 23.57
C LEU A 560 -0.23 -16.27 24.07
N TRP A 561 -1.54 -16.44 24.19
CA TRP A 561 -2.13 -17.74 24.53
C TRP A 561 -1.76 -18.81 23.51
N PHE A 562 -1.90 -18.52 22.22
CA PHE A 562 -1.46 -19.41 21.17
C PHE A 562 0.03 -19.76 21.31
N ALA A 563 0.88 -18.78 21.53
CA ALA A 563 2.33 -18.98 21.68
C ALA A 563 2.74 -19.81 22.89
N GLN A 564 1.90 -19.87 23.92
CA GLN A 564 2.12 -20.62 25.16
C GLN A 564 1.46 -22.01 25.13
N MET A 565 0.66 -22.35 24.13
CA MET A 565 0.02 -23.67 24.00
C MET A 565 1.04 -24.81 24.00
N PRO A 566 0.71 -25.98 24.54
CA PRO A 566 1.51 -27.19 24.36
C PRO A 566 1.76 -27.47 22.87
N LEU A 567 2.90 -28.06 22.55
CA LEU A 567 3.29 -28.26 21.15
C LEU A 567 2.27 -29.08 20.35
N TRP A 568 1.75 -30.14 20.94
CA TRP A 568 0.73 -30.98 20.31
C TRP A 568 -0.56 -30.21 19.98
N LEU A 569 -0.99 -29.32 20.86
CA LEU A 569 -2.18 -28.49 20.62
C LEU A 569 -1.89 -27.43 19.52
N MET A 570 -0.68 -26.89 19.47
CA MET A 570 -0.27 -25.99 18.41
C MET A 570 -0.25 -26.70 17.05
N VAL A 571 0.24 -27.94 16.99
CA VAL A 571 0.21 -28.78 15.78
C VAL A 571 -1.23 -29.03 15.34
N LEU A 572 -2.12 -29.40 16.26
CA LEU A 572 -3.55 -29.55 15.94
C LEU A 572 -4.16 -28.25 15.40
N ALA A 573 -3.83 -27.09 16.00
CA ALA A 573 -4.31 -25.81 15.52
C ALA A 573 -3.75 -25.47 14.12
N VAL A 574 -2.51 -25.82 13.82
CA VAL A 574 -1.92 -25.68 12.48
C VAL A 574 -2.68 -26.55 11.48
N VAL A 575 -2.85 -27.85 11.78
CA VAL A 575 -3.57 -28.79 10.91
C VAL A 575 -5.00 -28.33 10.66
N ALA A 576 -5.72 -27.96 11.71
CA ALA A 576 -7.09 -27.45 11.60
C ALA A 576 -7.15 -26.17 10.75
N THR A 577 -6.22 -25.24 10.94
CA THR A 577 -6.17 -23.99 10.15
C THR A 577 -5.89 -24.31 8.68
N VAL A 578 -4.92 -25.16 8.38
CA VAL A 578 -4.58 -25.58 7.01
C VAL A 578 -5.78 -26.27 6.35
N PHE A 579 -6.46 -27.17 7.09
CA PHE A 579 -7.67 -27.84 6.58
C PHE A 579 -8.78 -26.83 6.26
N VAL A 580 -9.07 -25.88 7.15
CA VAL A 580 -10.07 -24.82 6.90
C VAL A 580 -9.66 -23.98 5.70
N VAL A 581 -8.43 -23.49 5.68
CA VAL A 581 -7.90 -22.68 4.57
C VAL A 581 -8.03 -23.42 3.23
N TYR A 582 -7.75 -24.72 3.21
CA TYR A 582 -7.87 -25.54 2.01
C TYR A 582 -9.31 -25.58 1.45
N GLN A 583 -10.34 -25.51 2.31
CA GLN A 583 -11.75 -25.45 1.87
C GLN A 583 -12.11 -24.13 1.17
N PHE A 584 -11.35 -23.07 1.41
CA PHE A 584 -11.55 -21.75 0.81
C PHE A 584 -10.66 -21.49 -0.40
N ILE A 585 -9.70 -22.37 -0.71
CA ILE A 585 -8.88 -22.23 -1.92
C ILE A 585 -9.78 -22.35 -3.14
N THR A 586 -9.90 -21.28 -3.89
CA THR A 586 -10.56 -21.27 -5.20
C THR A 586 -9.64 -21.90 -6.25
N ALA A 587 -10.20 -22.43 -7.34
CA ALA A 587 -9.43 -23.06 -8.41
C ALA A 587 -8.34 -22.12 -8.97
N ASP A 588 -8.60 -20.81 -8.97
CA ASP A 588 -7.65 -19.78 -9.37
C ASP A 588 -7.13 -19.06 -8.13
N LEU A 589 -5.87 -19.34 -7.76
CA LEU A 589 -5.17 -18.59 -6.71
C LEU A 589 -5.01 -17.14 -7.15
N GLN A 590 -5.63 -16.22 -6.41
CA GLN A 590 -5.52 -14.80 -6.70
C GLN A 590 -4.08 -14.33 -6.40
N PRO A 591 -3.40 -13.68 -7.36
CA PRO A 591 -2.09 -13.09 -7.10
C PRO A 591 -2.23 -12.03 -6.00
N PHE A 592 -1.14 -11.80 -5.27
CA PHE A 592 -1.10 -10.72 -4.30
C PHE A 592 -1.30 -9.37 -5.02
N ILE A 593 -2.11 -8.50 -4.45
CA ILE A 593 -2.55 -7.25 -5.10
C ILE A 593 -1.37 -6.37 -5.60
N TYR A 594 -0.25 -6.37 -4.91
CA TYR A 594 0.96 -5.63 -5.33
C TYR A 594 1.76 -6.29 -6.46
N PHE A 595 1.42 -7.49 -6.90
CA PHE A 595 1.93 -8.04 -8.17
C PHE A 595 1.17 -7.50 -9.38
N GLN A 596 0.06 -6.83 -9.15
CA GLN A 596 -0.81 -6.31 -10.18
C GLN A 596 -0.53 -4.84 -10.54
N PHE A 597 0.37 -4.15 -9.79
CA PHE A 597 0.68 -2.73 -9.97
C PHE A 597 2.10 -2.47 -10.42
#